data_f9aea7b7e8d502911d1cb680961d24bb
#
_entry.id   f9aea7b7e8d502911d1cb680961d24bb
#
_cell.length_a   1.000
_cell.length_b   1.000
_cell.length_c   1.000
_cell.angle_alpha   90.00
_cell.angle_beta   90.00
_cell.angle_gamma   90.00
#
_symmetry.space_group_name_H-M   'P 1'
#
loop_
_entity.id
_entity.type
_entity.pdbx_description
1 polymer ?
#
loop_
_entity_poly.entity_id
_entity_poly.type
_entity_poly.pdbx_seq_one_letter_code
_entity_poly.pdbx_strand_id
1 'polypeptide(L)'
;EEYYDNDLLLSITGILNGSSNYILTKIFRDNQDYYTALKEAQKLGFAESNPTFDVNGSDSLFKLVIITAHAFGLLVSPDDIFRFGIANISPFDVQFAKEKGLKIKLVAKVLKSKNHAVSLYVAPQFVHPDESIYNVEDEYNGVVIEGAF
;
A
#
# COMPACT_ATOMS: atom_id res chain seq x y z
N GLU A 1 -2.71 22.46 0.90
CA GLU A 1 -1.85 22.68 -0.30
C GLU A 1 -0.71 23.64 0.04
N GLU A 2 -0.98 24.84 0.58
CA GLU A 2 0.06 25.84 0.89
C GLU A 2 1.11 25.39 1.93
N TYR A 3 0.79 24.44 2.79
CA TYR A 3 1.69 24.01 3.87
C TYR A 3 2.91 23.25 3.36
N TYR A 4 2.80 22.57 2.20
CA TYR A 4 3.87 21.76 1.61
C TYR A 4 4.59 22.46 0.43
N ASP A 5 4.13 23.62 -0.01
CA ASP A 5 4.73 24.35 -1.15
C ASP A 5 6.18 24.77 -0.92
N ASN A 6 6.60 24.85 0.33
CA ASN A 6 7.96 25.25 0.72
C ASN A 6 8.78 24.09 1.34
N ASP A 7 8.20 22.91 1.49
CA ASP A 7 8.93 21.78 2.08
C ASP A 7 9.53 20.90 0.98
N LEU A 8 10.75 20.47 1.22
CA LEU A 8 11.41 19.48 0.37
C LEU A 8 10.86 18.11 0.72
N LEU A 9 9.75 17.73 0.09
CA LEU A 9 9.19 16.39 0.22
C LEU A 9 10.22 15.36 -0.24
N LEU A 10 10.48 14.38 0.62
CA LEU A 10 11.40 13.28 0.37
C LEU A 10 10.66 12.00 -0.01
N SER A 11 9.62 11.65 0.72
CA SER A 11 8.85 10.45 0.42
C SER A 11 7.39 10.56 0.85
N ILE A 12 6.55 9.77 0.19
CA ILE A 12 5.19 9.46 0.64
C ILE A 12 5.03 7.94 0.59
N THR A 13 4.61 7.36 1.71
CA THR A 13 4.34 5.93 1.85
C THR A 13 2.90 5.76 2.29
N GLY A 14 2.12 4.93 1.60
CA GLY A 14 0.70 4.80 1.91
C GLY A 14 0.15 3.39 1.77
N ILE A 15 -0.86 3.10 2.60
CA ILE A 15 -1.84 2.04 2.41
C ILE A 15 -3.08 2.74 1.82
N LEU A 16 -3.27 2.61 0.51
CA LEU A 16 -4.22 3.43 -0.25
C LEU A 16 -5.49 2.68 -0.69
N ASN A 17 -5.58 1.37 -0.38
CA ASN A 17 -6.75 0.56 -0.72
C ASN A 17 -7.23 -0.24 0.50
N GLY A 18 -8.43 0.06 0.97
CA GLY A 18 -9.03 -0.57 2.15
C GLY A 18 -9.38 -2.04 1.93
N SER A 19 -9.84 -2.42 0.73
CA SER A 19 -10.20 -3.81 0.41
C SER A 19 -9.01 -4.75 0.56
N SER A 20 -7.88 -4.41 -0.07
CA SER A 20 -6.64 -5.19 0.03
C SER A 20 -6.06 -5.21 1.44
N ASN A 21 -6.14 -4.08 2.16
CA ASN A 21 -5.67 -4.04 3.55
C ASN A 21 -6.54 -4.90 4.48
N TYR A 22 -7.86 -4.90 4.29
CA TYR A 22 -8.78 -5.78 5.02
C TYR A 22 -8.43 -7.26 4.80
N ILE A 23 -8.28 -7.67 3.52
CA ILE A 23 -7.92 -9.05 3.15
C ILE A 23 -6.61 -9.46 3.82
N LEU A 24 -5.57 -8.64 3.73
CA LEU A 24 -4.27 -8.92 4.36
C LEU A 24 -4.36 -8.98 5.88
N THR A 25 -5.17 -8.12 6.51
CA THR A 25 -5.41 -8.15 7.95
C THR A 25 -6.05 -9.47 8.37
N LYS A 26 -7.05 -9.97 7.63
CA LYS A 26 -7.71 -11.24 7.91
C LYS A 26 -6.79 -12.45 7.74
N ILE A 27 -6.01 -12.47 6.66
CA ILE A 27 -5.01 -13.51 6.43
C ILE A 27 -4.02 -13.57 7.61
N PHE A 28 -3.56 -12.41 8.05
CA PHE A 28 -2.53 -12.32 9.07
C PHE A 28 -3.05 -12.58 10.49
N ARG A 29 -4.15 -11.91 10.88
CA ARG A 29 -4.72 -11.96 12.24
C ARG A 29 -5.52 -13.23 12.48
N ASP A 30 -6.39 -13.58 11.54
CA ASP A 30 -7.38 -14.66 11.70
C ASP A 30 -6.96 -15.97 11.03
N ASN A 31 -5.75 -16.04 10.45
CA ASN A 31 -5.20 -17.19 9.71
C ASN A 31 -6.11 -17.67 8.56
N GLN A 32 -6.87 -16.76 7.97
CA GLN A 32 -7.71 -17.08 6.83
C GLN A 32 -6.86 -17.30 5.58
N ASP A 33 -7.34 -18.17 4.68
CA ASP A 33 -6.82 -18.21 3.32
C ASP A 33 -7.31 -16.99 2.51
N TYR A 34 -6.61 -16.69 1.43
CA TYR A 34 -6.91 -15.53 0.59
C TYR A 34 -8.36 -15.50 0.08
N TYR A 35 -8.89 -16.64 -0.38
CA TYR A 35 -10.24 -16.68 -0.94
C TYR A 35 -11.32 -16.49 0.13
N THR A 36 -11.11 -17.03 1.30
CA THR A 36 -12.02 -16.84 2.45
C THR A 36 -12.04 -15.37 2.86
N ALA A 37 -10.88 -14.75 3.01
CA ALA A 37 -10.77 -13.33 3.36
C ALA A 37 -11.39 -12.41 2.28
N LEU A 38 -11.18 -12.72 1.00
CA LEU A 38 -11.77 -11.98 -0.11
C LEU A 38 -13.31 -12.07 -0.10
N LYS A 39 -13.87 -13.28 0.08
CA LYS A 39 -15.33 -13.46 0.16
C LYS A 39 -15.93 -12.72 1.35
N GLU A 40 -15.24 -12.70 2.47
CA GLU A 40 -15.68 -11.94 3.64
C GLU A 40 -15.68 -10.44 3.34
N ALA A 41 -14.62 -9.91 2.72
CA ALA A 41 -14.54 -8.53 2.30
C ALA A 41 -15.67 -8.14 1.33
N GLN A 42 -15.99 -9.01 0.37
CA GLN A 42 -17.11 -8.81 -0.56
C GLN A 42 -18.46 -8.80 0.15
N LYS A 43 -18.69 -9.72 1.09
CA LYS A 43 -19.95 -9.81 1.87
C LYS A 43 -20.16 -8.57 2.73
N LEU A 44 -19.10 -7.99 3.26
CA LEU A 44 -19.14 -6.77 4.08
C LEU A 44 -19.17 -5.48 3.25
N GLY A 45 -19.02 -5.58 1.93
CA GLY A 45 -19.02 -4.42 1.03
C GLY A 45 -17.68 -3.67 0.95
N PHE A 46 -16.61 -4.23 1.50
CA PHE A 46 -15.26 -3.65 1.38
C PHE A 46 -14.61 -3.95 0.03
N ALA A 47 -14.94 -5.08 -0.59
CA ALA A 47 -14.49 -5.42 -1.93
C ALA A 47 -15.69 -5.58 -2.88
N GLU A 48 -15.51 -5.14 -4.12
CA GLU A 48 -16.51 -5.31 -5.17
C GLU A 48 -16.61 -6.77 -5.63
N SER A 49 -17.69 -7.11 -6.37
CA SER A 49 -17.86 -8.42 -6.98
C SER A 49 -16.74 -8.77 -7.97
N ASN A 50 -16.19 -7.75 -8.66
CA ASN A 50 -14.96 -7.85 -9.43
C ASN A 50 -13.84 -7.08 -8.73
N PRO A 51 -13.07 -7.72 -7.84
CA PRO A 51 -12.08 -7.06 -7.01
C PRO A 51 -10.73 -6.85 -7.71
N THR A 52 -10.65 -7.05 -9.03
CA THR A 52 -9.40 -7.08 -9.78
C THR A 52 -8.53 -5.84 -9.52
N PHE A 53 -9.11 -4.63 -9.57
CA PHE A 53 -8.35 -3.40 -9.35
C PHE A 53 -7.85 -3.24 -7.92
N ASP A 54 -8.57 -3.77 -6.94
CA ASP A 54 -8.16 -3.75 -5.54
C ASP A 54 -6.98 -4.70 -5.31
N VAL A 55 -7.16 -5.98 -5.68
CA VAL A 55 -6.22 -7.03 -5.33
C VAL A 55 -4.95 -7.05 -6.18
N ASN A 56 -4.99 -6.51 -7.42
CA ASN A 56 -3.81 -6.38 -8.27
C ASN A 56 -3.01 -5.09 -8.02
N GLY A 57 -3.50 -4.21 -7.13
CA GLY A 57 -2.85 -2.95 -6.76
C GLY A 57 -3.10 -1.77 -7.72
N SER A 58 -4.00 -1.91 -8.71
CA SER A 58 -4.28 -0.83 -9.68
C SER A 58 -4.90 0.40 -9.02
N ASP A 59 -5.86 0.21 -8.11
CA ASP A 59 -6.48 1.33 -7.40
C ASP A 59 -5.43 2.12 -6.59
N SER A 60 -4.57 1.41 -5.85
CA SER A 60 -3.45 2.04 -5.14
C SER A 60 -2.48 2.76 -6.06
N LEU A 61 -2.23 2.19 -7.25
CA LEU A 61 -1.36 2.79 -8.26
C LEU A 61 -1.94 4.11 -8.79
N PHE A 62 -3.22 4.14 -9.18
CA PHE A 62 -3.85 5.35 -9.67
C PHE A 62 -3.88 6.46 -8.61
N LYS A 63 -4.16 6.10 -7.36
CA LYS A 63 -4.08 7.04 -6.23
C LYS A 63 -2.66 7.57 -6.03
N LEU A 64 -1.64 6.70 -6.14
CA LEU A 64 -0.24 7.11 -6.04
C LEU A 64 0.16 8.09 -7.15
N VAL A 65 -0.29 7.86 -8.40
CA VAL A 65 -0.05 8.78 -9.53
C VAL A 65 -0.64 10.17 -9.23
N ILE A 66 -1.88 10.22 -8.73
CA ILE A 66 -2.55 11.47 -8.39
C ILE A 66 -1.78 12.19 -7.25
N ILE A 67 -1.42 11.45 -6.20
CA ILE A 67 -0.65 11.99 -5.07
C ILE A 67 0.71 12.55 -5.57
N THR A 68 1.39 11.81 -6.43
CA THR A 68 2.70 12.23 -6.98
C THR A 68 2.58 13.50 -7.82
N ALA A 69 1.54 13.60 -8.66
CA ALA A 69 1.28 14.81 -9.44
C ALA A 69 1.06 16.04 -8.56
N HIS A 70 0.29 15.90 -7.48
CA HIS A 70 0.01 17.01 -6.56
C HIS A 70 1.19 17.36 -5.65
N ALA A 71 1.88 16.35 -5.11
CA ALA A 71 2.92 16.56 -4.09
C ALA A 71 4.28 16.90 -4.69
N PHE A 72 4.61 16.34 -5.85
CA PHE A 72 5.93 16.49 -6.50
C PHE A 72 5.86 17.24 -7.83
N GLY A 73 4.66 17.60 -8.31
CA GLY A 73 4.47 18.25 -9.63
C GLY A 73 4.86 17.35 -10.81
N LEU A 74 4.87 16.03 -10.62
CA LEU A 74 5.33 15.05 -11.61
C LEU A 74 4.15 14.29 -12.22
N LEU A 75 4.04 14.34 -13.54
CA LEU A 75 3.10 13.51 -14.30
C LEU A 75 3.83 12.24 -14.73
N VAL A 76 3.39 11.10 -14.19
CA VAL A 76 3.98 9.79 -14.45
C VAL A 76 2.91 8.89 -15.08
N SER A 77 3.31 8.14 -16.12
CA SER A 77 2.42 7.13 -16.69
C SER A 77 2.25 5.96 -15.74
N PRO A 78 1.02 5.49 -15.48
CA PRO A 78 0.79 4.27 -14.69
C PRO A 78 1.53 3.04 -15.23
N ASP A 79 1.76 2.97 -16.54
CA ASP A 79 2.42 1.85 -17.21
C ASP A 79 3.93 1.79 -16.90
N ASP A 80 4.52 2.91 -16.47
CA ASP A 80 5.94 3.01 -16.10
C ASP A 80 6.21 2.65 -14.63
N ILE A 81 5.17 2.37 -13.84
CA ILE A 81 5.27 2.14 -12.40
C ILE A 81 5.20 0.64 -12.12
N PHE A 82 6.20 0.13 -11.39
CA PHE A 82 6.17 -1.25 -10.91
C PHE A 82 4.97 -1.47 -9.99
N ARG A 83 4.19 -2.50 -10.30
CA ARG A 83 3.02 -2.90 -9.53
C ARG A 83 2.96 -4.40 -9.35
N PHE A 84 2.73 -4.83 -8.11
CA PHE A 84 2.48 -6.22 -7.77
C PHE A 84 1.33 -6.30 -6.75
N GLY A 85 0.38 -7.20 -6.98
CA GLY A 85 -0.82 -7.36 -6.15
C GLY A 85 -0.64 -8.36 -5.01
N ILE A 86 -1.74 -8.61 -4.27
CA ILE A 86 -1.74 -9.44 -3.07
C ILE A 86 -2.12 -10.92 -3.29
N ALA A 87 -2.59 -11.28 -4.49
CA ALA A 87 -3.13 -12.61 -4.75
C ALA A 87 -2.10 -13.76 -4.66
N ASN A 88 -0.82 -13.43 -4.80
CA ASN A 88 0.27 -14.42 -4.79
C ASN A 88 1.04 -14.48 -3.45
N ILE A 89 0.54 -13.84 -2.41
CA ILE A 89 1.12 -13.97 -1.07
C ILE A 89 0.87 -15.39 -0.58
N SER A 90 1.96 -16.10 -0.29
CA SER A 90 1.92 -17.49 0.12
C SER A 90 1.74 -17.65 1.64
N PRO A 91 1.25 -18.81 2.12
CA PRO A 91 1.26 -19.13 3.54
C PRO A 91 2.66 -19.06 4.17
N PHE A 92 3.71 -19.36 3.38
CA PHE A 92 5.11 -19.24 3.83
C PHE A 92 5.49 -17.79 4.12
N ASP A 93 5.09 -16.84 3.25
CA ASP A 93 5.35 -15.42 3.48
C ASP A 93 4.68 -14.93 4.77
N VAL A 94 3.44 -15.36 5.01
CA VAL A 94 2.68 -15.02 6.22
C VAL A 94 3.34 -15.60 7.46
N GLN A 95 3.76 -16.87 7.41
CA GLN A 95 4.45 -17.51 8.52
C GLN A 95 5.79 -16.81 8.83
N PHE A 96 6.59 -16.56 7.80
CA PHE A 96 7.85 -15.82 7.94
C PHE A 96 7.65 -14.45 8.60
N ALA A 97 6.66 -13.69 8.13
CA ALA A 97 6.34 -12.40 8.72
C ALA A 97 6.01 -12.51 10.21
N LYS A 98 5.15 -13.48 10.58
CA LYS A 98 4.78 -13.73 11.98
C LYS A 98 5.99 -14.09 12.85
N GLU A 99 6.85 -14.97 12.38
CA GLU A 99 8.06 -15.38 13.10
C GLU A 99 9.03 -14.22 13.33
N LYS A 100 9.03 -13.23 12.44
CA LYS A 100 9.87 -12.03 12.53
C LYS A 100 9.20 -10.84 13.20
N GLY A 101 7.93 -10.96 13.62
CA GLY A 101 7.16 -9.85 14.18
C GLY A 101 6.80 -8.78 13.15
N LEU A 102 6.81 -9.14 11.86
CA LEU A 102 6.49 -8.26 10.74
C LEU A 102 5.02 -8.41 10.34
N LYS A 103 4.49 -7.45 9.60
CA LYS A 103 3.20 -7.57 8.88
C LYS A 103 3.41 -7.42 7.38
N ILE A 104 2.54 -8.03 6.58
CA ILE A 104 2.51 -7.82 5.14
C ILE A 104 1.46 -6.76 4.83
N LYS A 105 1.86 -5.70 4.11
CA LYS A 105 0.97 -4.62 3.67
C LYS A 105 1.16 -4.37 2.17
N LEU A 106 0.08 -4.01 1.47
CA LEU A 106 0.19 -3.48 0.10
C LEU A 106 0.59 -2.00 0.20
N VAL A 107 1.85 -1.73 -0.08
CA VAL A 107 2.44 -0.39 0.09
C VAL A 107 2.55 0.31 -1.25
N ALA A 108 2.01 1.52 -1.33
CA ALA A 108 2.23 2.47 -2.40
C ALA A 108 3.29 3.48 -1.94
N LYS A 109 4.37 3.64 -2.68
CA LYS A 109 5.46 4.53 -2.28
C LYS A 109 5.96 5.38 -3.43
N VAL A 110 6.18 6.66 -3.15
CA VAL A 110 7.00 7.57 -3.95
C VAL A 110 8.18 8.03 -3.11
N LEU A 111 9.37 7.97 -3.67
CA LEU A 111 10.61 8.34 -3.01
C LEU A 111 11.43 9.23 -3.94
N LYS A 112 11.84 10.39 -3.45
CA LYS A 112 12.76 11.30 -4.13
C LYS A 112 14.19 11.06 -3.60
N SER A 113 15.08 10.69 -4.50
CA SER A 113 16.49 10.46 -4.15
C SER A 113 17.27 11.77 -4.13
N LYS A 114 18.49 11.74 -3.57
CA LYS A 114 19.39 12.91 -3.45
C LYS A 114 19.75 13.53 -4.80
N ASN A 115 19.73 12.76 -5.88
CA ASN A 115 19.97 13.26 -7.24
C ASN A 115 18.68 13.73 -7.94
N HIS A 116 17.61 13.97 -7.19
CA HIS A 116 16.28 14.37 -7.66
C HIS A 116 15.55 13.34 -8.54
N ALA A 117 16.07 12.13 -8.70
CA ALA A 117 15.32 11.06 -9.33
C ALA A 117 14.17 10.61 -8.42
N VAL A 118 13.02 10.31 -9.01
CA VAL A 118 11.82 9.86 -8.28
C VAL A 118 11.52 8.43 -8.65
N SER A 119 11.32 7.60 -7.64
CA SER A 119 10.94 6.19 -7.79
C SER A 119 9.54 5.97 -7.23
N LEU A 120 8.70 5.26 -7.99
CA LEU A 120 7.34 4.90 -7.60
C LEU A 120 7.15 3.40 -7.72
N TYR A 121 6.41 2.84 -6.77
CA TYR A 121 5.95 1.44 -6.86
C TYR A 121 4.73 1.17 -5.99
N VAL A 122 4.03 0.09 -6.31
CA VAL A 122 2.98 -0.51 -5.48
C VAL A 122 3.27 -2.01 -5.36
N ALA A 123 3.55 -2.48 -4.15
CA ALA A 123 3.86 -3.89 -3.93
C ALA A 123 3.57 -4.32 -2.48
N PRO A 124 3.29 -5.61 -2.24
CA PRO A 124 3.33 -6.16 -0.90
C PRO A 124 4.72 -6.02 -0.30
N GLN A 125 4.78 -5.60 0.96
CA GLN A 125 6.02 -5.45 1.71
C GLN A 125 5.88 -6.02 3.12
N PHE A 126 7.00 -6.50 3.64
CA PHE A 126 7.15 -6.74 5.07
C PHE A 126 7.36 -5.39 5.77
N VAL A 127 6.45 -5.07 6.69
CA VAL A 127 6.45 -3.81 7.44
C VAL A 127 6.86 -4.08 8.87
N HIS A 128 7.78 -3.26 9.38
CA HIS A 128 8.33 -3.40 10.73
C HIS A 128 7.45 -2.71 11.78
N PRO A 129 7.43 -3.19 13.05
CA PRO A 129 6.61 -2.60 14.12
C PRO A 129 6.86 -1.12 14.40
N ASP A 130 8.04 -0.60 14.09
CA ASP A 130 8.41 0.80 14.24
C ASP A 130 7.92 1.71 13.09
N GLU A 131 7.46 1.13 11.98
CA GLU A 131 6.89 1.87 10.87
C GLU A 131 5.44 2.29 11.15
N SER A 132 5.11 3.56 10.92
CA SER A 132 3.78 4.12 11.23
C SER A 132 2.63 3.37 10.54
N ILE A 133 2.84 2.78 9.36
CA ILE A 133 1.83 2.02 8.62
C ILE A 133 1.59 0.61 9.19
N TYR A 134 2.43 0.13 10.12
CA TYR A 134 2.31 -1.21 10.72
C TYR A 134 0.96 -1.45 11.38
N ASN A 135 0.42 -0.43 12.05
CA ASN A 135 -0.84 -0.51 12.80
C ASN A 135 -2.07 -0.09 11.99
N VAL A 136 -1.91 0.22 10.70
CA VAL A 136 -3.05 0.47 9.81
C VAL A 136 -3.65 -0.88 9.42
N GLU A 137 -4.75 -1.26 10.03
CA GLU A 137 -5.41 -2.58 9.85
C GLU A 137 -6.84 -2.43 9.31
N ASP A 138 -7.47 -3.57 9.07
CA ASP A 138 -8.82 -3.69 8.54
C ASP A 138 -8.99 -2.89 7.22
N GLU A 139 -10.10 -2.21 7.02
CA GLU A 139 -10.37 -1.41 5.81
C GLU A 139 -9.75 -0.01 5.83
N TYR A 140 -8.96 0.32 6.85
CA TYR A 140 -8.39 1.66 7.01
C TYR A 140 -7.24 1.92 6.04
N ASN A 141 -7.14 3.17 5.63
CA ASN A 141 -6.02 3.71 4.85
C ASN A 141 -5.11 4.54 5.77
N GLY A 142 -3.86 4.68 5.37
CA GLY A 142 -2.89 5.51 6.08
C GLY A 142 -1.82 6.03 5.13
N VAL A 143 -1.38 7.26 5.38
CA VAL A 143 -0.32 7.91 4.60
C VAL A 143 0.71 8.49 5.55
N VAL A 144 1.97 8.22 5.27
CA VAL A 144 3.14 8.82 5.94
C VAL A 144 3.85 9.72 4.94
N ILE A 145 4.11 10.94 5.34
CA ILE A 145 4.81 11.95 4.53
C ILE A 145 6.10 12.30 5.25
N GLU A 146 7.22 12.22 4.54
CA GLU A 146 8.53 12.58 5.05
C GLU A 146 9.03 13.83 4.31
N GLY A 147 9.35 14.86 5.07
CA GLY A 147 9.99 16.10 4.60
C GLY A 147 11.46 16.15 5.00
N ALA A 148 12.15 17.20 4.54
CA ALA A 148 13.57 17.43 4.86
C ALA A 148 13.80 18.07 6.24
N PHE A 149 12.72 18.42 6.97
CA PHE A 149 12.75 19.10 8.26
C PHE A 149 11.96 18.36 9.32
#